data_507109aebad665a526df00d2b67ce3ae
#
_entry.id   507109aebad665a526df00d2b67ce3ae
#
_cell.length_a   1.000
_cell.length_b   1.000
_cell.length_c   1.000
_cell.angle_alpha   90.00
_cell.angle_beta   90.00
_cell.angle_gamma   90.00
#
_symmetry.space_group_name_H-M   'P 1'
#
loop_
_entity.id
_entity.type
_entity.pdbx_description
1 polymer ?
#
loop_
_entity_poly.entity_id
_entity_poly.type
_entity_poly.pdbx_seq_one_letter_code
_entity_poly.pdbx_strand_id
1 'polypeptide(L)'
;LRHAKHVWRRLALALITLLGAGLLADSTTVAQAPAITPIPPVPQPAGSIKVTFWFGLTGSLGNVVQQVVNKYNSSQTLYYIEAVQQPDYDATIQKLNTSLAGGALPNVVQIYDIGTQRMIDTKKIVPVQDLIDKDKLDILSDMEPAVARYYTIGGKLYSMPFNSSAPVMYFNKNAFKEGGLDPEKTVWTYDEVIAAAQKLTKKDSSGKVTQYGAGFTLYSWLFEQELATQGALFASPDNGRNTRATKLIFNNEAGVNWLNFLKKLQDDGSAKSFGKDGGANSSSRDASFVSGEAAMTFNSIAALRGYISSAQQAGGKVDVGAAYIPRPPGAKGGVIIGGASLWITNTGTPQQQAGAWDFVKFAAQPAIQAFWSSNTGYYPIRKAAYDVQEMQETLTKYPQFRVAIEQLRATEPSPVTAGTVFGTFTPARDAIQAAMEQFMTGKIASAKAALDQAANQANDKLDEYNSTLK
;
A
#
# COMPACT_ATOMS: atom_id res chain seq x y z
N LEU A 1 -20.98 -64.37 -38.68
CA LEU A 1 -19.92 -63.43 -38.31
C LEU A 1 -20.49 -62.13 -37.74
N ARG A 2 -21.44 -62.26 -36.82
CA ARG A 2 -21.95 -61.10 -36.02
C ARG A 2 -22.52 -61.59 -34.69
N HIS A 3 -21.76 -62.26 -33.80
CA HIS A 3 -22.21 -62.52 -32.42
C HIS A 3 -21.08 -62.87 -31.44
N ALA A 4 -19.90 -62.25 -31.57
CA ALA A 4 -18.80 -62.51 -30.68
C ALA A 4 -18.10 -61.23 -30.12
N LYS A 5 -18.85 -60.14 -29.93
CA LYS A 5 -18.25 -58.90 -29.41
C LYS A 5 -18.93 -58.29 -28.15
N HIS A 6 -19.85 -59.03 -27.50
CA HIS A 6 -20.54 -58.47 -26.32
C HIS A 6 -20.31 -59.16 -24.99
N VAL A 7 -19.43 -60.17 -24.90
CA VAL A 7 -19.17 -60.92 -23.64
C VAL A 7 -17.91 -60.46 -22.88
N TRP A 8 -17.01 -59.70 -23.53
CA TRP A 8 -15.76 -59.27 -22.89
C TRP A 8 -15.77 -57.86 -22.25
N ARG A 9 -16.93 -57.22 -22.20
CA ARG A 9 -17.06 -55.89 -21.61
C ARG A 9 -17.67 -55.84 -20.21
N ARG A 10 -18.00 -57.00 -19.61
CA ARG A 10 -18.63 -57.09 -18.27
C ARG A 10 -17.79 -57.80 -17.21
N LEU A 11 -16.54 -58.17 -17.48
CA LEU A 11 -15.64 -58.80 -16.50
C LEU A 11 -14.40 -57.95 -16.15
N ALA A 12 -14.32 -56.71 -16.62
CA ALA A 12 -13.21 -55.79 -16.29
C ALA A 12 -13.64 -54.67 -15.33
N LEU A 13 -14.81 -54.72 -14.71
CA LEU A 13 -15.32 -53.69 -13.79
C LEU A 13 -15.56 -54.18 -12.33
N ALA A 14 -14.98 -55.33 -11.96
CA ALA A 14 -15.20 -55.92 -10.62
C ALA A 14 -13.92 -56.25 -9.83
N LEU A 15 -12.75 -55.65 -10.19
CA LEU A 15 -11.52 -55.88 -9.46
C LEU A 15 -10.66 -54.63 -9.20
N ILE A 16 -11.24 -53.45 -9.12
CA ILE A 16 -10.56 -52.20 -8.69
C ILE A 16 -11.42 -51.49 -7.59
N THR A 17 -11.82 -52.24 -6.60
CA THR A 17 -12.46 -51.66 -5.40
C THR A 17 -12.01 -52.41 -4.15
N LEU A 18 -10.70 -52.50 -3.90
CA LEU A 18 -10.19 -52.94 -2.60
C LEU A 18 -8.66 -52.72 -2.50
N LEU A 19 -8.21 -51.48 -2.66
CA LEU A 19 -6.86 -51.04 -2.20
C LEU A 19 -6.78 -49.49 -2.33
N GLY A 20 -7.58 -48.81 -1.54
CA GLY A 20 -7.60 -47.34 -1.50
C GLY A 20 -8.06 -46.81 -0.15
N ALA A 21 -7.69 -47.52 0.92
CA ALA A 21 -7.89 -47.00 2.27
C ALA A 21 -6.53 -46.66 2.85
N GLY A 22 -6.19 -45.38 2.90
CA GLY A 22 -5.04 -44.95 3.67
C GLY A 22 -4.19 -43.85 3.07
N LEU A 23 -4.79 -42.70 2.73
CA LEU A 23 -4.12 -41.40 2.72
C LEU A 23 -5.20 -40.35 2.88
N LEU A 24 -5.73 -40.24 4.08
CA LEU A 24 -6.39 -39.03 4.53
C LEU A 24 -5.26 -37.97 4.63
N ALA A 25 -5.04 -37.25 3.55
CA ALA A 25 -4.34 -35.99 3.63
C ALA A 25 -5.21 -35.11 4.54
N ASP A 26 -4.74 -34.82 5.74
CA ASP A 26 -5.25 -33.72 6.55
C ASP A 26 -5.11 -32.43 5.71
N SER A 27 -6.12 -32.15 4.91
CA SER A 27 -6.35 -30.82 4.39
C SER A 27 -6.74 -29.96 5.59
N THR A 28 -5.73 -29.38 6.24
CA THR A 28 -5.96 -28.23 7.13
C THR A 28 -6.64 -27.17 6.27
N THR A 29 -7.96 -27.13 6.35
CA THR A 29 -8.74 -26.01 5.83
C THR A 29 -8.24 -24.78 6.57
N VAL A 30 -7.39 -23.99 5.91
CA VAL A 30 -7.09 -22.64 6.35
C VAL A 30 -8.45 -21.94 6.41
N ALA A 31 -8.88 -21.62 7.61
CA ALA A 31 -10.15 -20.91 7.82
C ALA A 31 -10.06 -19.60 7.00
N GLN A 32 -10.89 -19.53 5.96
CA GLN A 32 -10.97 -18.35 5.11
C GLN A 32 -11.46 -17.20 6.01
N ALA A 33 -10.71 -16.10 6.05
CA ALA A 33 -11.11 -14.93 6.81
C ALA A 33 -12.56 -14.55 6.42
N PRO A 34 -13.41 -14.20 7.39
CA PRO A 34 -14.80 -13.89 7.10
C PRO A 34 -14.90 -12.79 6.05
N ALA A 35 -15.73 -12.99 5.05
CA ALA A 35 -15.94 -12.02 3.98
C ALA A 35 -16.40 -10.69 4.58
N ILE A 36 -15.68 -9.60 4.26
CA ILE A 36 -16.04 -8.27 4.73
C ILE A 36 -17.28 -7.83 3.97
N THR A 37 -18.40 -7.66 4.69
CA THR A 37 -19.66 -7.20 4.10
C THR A 37 -19.52 -5.72 3.69
N PRO A 38 -19.78 -5.37 2.42
CA PRO A 38 -19.77 -3.97 1.98
C PRO A 38 -20.84 -3.15 2.72
N ILE A 39 -20.47 -1.90 3.06
CA ILE A 39 -21.41 -0.95 3.65
C ILE A 39 -22.23 -0.34 2.51
N PRO A 40 -23.60 -0.38 2.59
CA PRO A 40 -24.42 0.19 1.54
C PRO A 40 -24.35 1.72 1.55
N PRO A 41 -24.50 2.37 0.37
CA PRO A 41 -24.65 3.82 0.30
C PRO A 41 -25.98 4.27 0.90
N VAL A 42 -26.01 5.49 1.46
CA VAL A 42 -27.28 6.13 1.84
C VAL A 42 -28.09 6.52 0.59
N PRO A 43 -29.44 6.58 0.68
CA PRO A 43 -30.27 6.97 -0.46
C PRO A 43 -29.93 8.38 -0.97
N GLN A 44 -30.02 8.58 -2.29
CA GLN A 44 -29.84 9.88 -2.91
C GLN A 44 -31.07 10.77 -2.61
N PRO A 45 -30.88 12.00 -2.06
CA PRO A 45 -31.98 12.95 -1.90
C PRO A 45 -32.56 13.40 -3.25
N ALA A 46 -33.88 13.54 -3.32
CA ALA A 46 -34.54 14.04 -4.53
C ALA A 46 -34.02 15.45 -4.89
N GLY A 47 -33.70 15.67 -6.19
CA GLY A 47 -33.19 16.94 -6.67
C GLY A 47 -31.72 17.23 -6.38
N SER A 48 -31.02 16.36 -5.65
CA SER A 48 -29.59 16.55 -5.40
C SER A 48 -28.76 16.41 -6.69
N ILE A 49 -27.67 17.17 -6.74
CA ILE A 49 -26.70 17.14 -7.84
C ILE A 49 -25.75 15.95 -7.63
N LYS A 50 -25.80 14.99 -8.56
CA LYS A 50 -24.93 13.79 -8.48
C LYS A 50 -23.51 14.13 -8.90
N VAL A 51 -22.54 13.70 -8.07
CA VAL A 51 -21.09 13.81 -8.26
C VAL A 51 -20.49 12.42 -8.19
N THR A 52 -19.84 11.96 -9.25
CA THR A 52 -19.26 10.63 -9.31
C THR A 52 -17.85 10.62 -8.74
N PHE A 53 -17.59 9.70 -7.82
CA PHE A 53 -16.28 9.49 -7.17
C PHE A 53 -15.77 8.07 -7.41
N TRP A 54 -14.61 7.90 -8.06
CA TRP A 54 -13.94 6.61 -8.21
C TRP A 54 -12.83 6.44 -7.19
N PHE A 55 -12.78 5.26 -6.55
CA PHE A 55 -11.75 4.94 -5.56
C PHE A 55 -11.29 3.47 -5.67
N GLY A 56 -10.02 3.21 -5.31
CA GLY A 56 -9.36 1.90 -5.47
C GLY A 56 -9.11 1.14 -4.18
N LEU A 57 -9.65 1.58 -3.03
CA LEU A 57 -9.53 0.84 -1.78
C LEU A 57 -10.63 -0.22 -1.68
N THR A 58 -10.28 -1.41 -1.18
CA THR A 58 -11.20 -2.55 -1.05
C THR A 58 -11.23 -3.09 0.39
N GLY A 59 -12.05 -4.08 0.65
CA GLY A 59 -12.17 -4.71 1.96
C GLY A 59 -12.58 -3.72 3.05
N SER A 60 -11.96 -3.82 4.21
CA SER A 60 -12.23 -2.92 5.36
C SER A 60 -11.94 -1.46 5.04
N LEU A 61 -10.86 -1.19 4.30
CA LEU A 61 -10.51 0.18 3.89
C LEU A 61 -11.55 0.77 2.94
N GLY A 62 -12.04 -0.02 1.98
CA GLY A 62 -13.14 0.40 1.09
C GLY A 62 -14.42 0.72 1.84
N ASN A 63 -14.74 -0.07 2.88
CA ASN A 63 -15.88 0.22 3.77
C ASN A 63 -15.73 1.55 4.51
N VAL A 64 -14.52 1.90 4.97
CA VAL A 64 -14.31 3.20 5.62
C VAL A 64 -14.43 4.36 4.61
N VAL A 65 -13.99 4.19 3.34
CA VAL A 65 -14.29 5.17 2.28
C VAL A 65 -15.79 5.36 2.11
N GLN A 66 -16.56 4.28 2.03
CA GLN A 66 -18.03 4.37 1.92
C GLN A 66 -18.65 5.04 3.14
N GLN A 67 -18.12 4.84 4.36
CA GLN A 67 -18.58 5.54 5.56
C GLN A 67 -18.30 7.05 5.48
N VAL A 68 -17.14 7.47 4.98
CA VAL A 68 -16.84 8.91 4.76
C VAL A 68 -17.82 9.52 3.76
N VAL A 69 -18.10 8.81 2.66
CA VAL A 69 -19.10 9.23 1.66
C VAL A 69 -20.50 9.30 2.28
N ASN A 70 -20.90 8.31 3.06
CA ASN A 70 -22.21 8.30 3.74
C ASN A 70 -22.33 9.47 4.75
N LYS A 71 -21.25 9.75 5.51
CA LYS A 71 -21.22 10.92 6.41
C LYS A 71 -21.44 12.23 5.64
N TYR A 72 -20.78 12.40 4.48
CA TYR A 72 -21.00 13.56 3.63
C TYR A 72 -22.43 13.62 3.10
N ASN A 73 -22.92 12.55 2.47
CA ASN A 73 -24.26 12.50 1.88
C ASN A 73 -25.38 12.71 2.91
N SER A 74 -25.13 12.34 4.19
CA SER A 74 -26.09 12.56 5.28
C SER A 74 -26.01 13.94 5.92
N SER A 75 -24.95 14.71 5.68
CA SER A 75 -24.72 16.03 6.30
C SER A 75 -25.40 17.19 5.55
N GLN A 76 -25.83 16.96 4.31
CA GLN A 76 -26.42 17.96 3.43
C GLN A 76 -27.27 17.29 2.35
N THR A 77 -28.05 18.05 1.56
CA THR A 77 -28.98 17.54 0.55
C THR A 77 -28.74 18.08 -0.87
N LEU A 78 -27.83 19.04 -1.02
CA LEU A 78 -27.56 19.70 -2.30
C LEU A 78 -26.78 18.78 -3.27
N TYR A 79 -25.78 18.07 -2.76
CA TYR A 79 -24.94 17.19 -3.51
C TYR A 79 -25.10 15.74 -3.05
N TYR A 80 -24.92 14.81 -3.98
CA TYR A 80 -24.87 13.37 -3.68
C TYR A 80 -23.63 12.78 -4.31
N ILE A 81 -22.71 12.24 -3.48
CA ILE A 81 -21.54 11.53 -3.95
C ILE A 81 -21.90 10.08 -4.26
N GLU A 82 -21.86 9.72 -5.54
CA GLU A 82 -21.94 8.35 -6.01
C GLU A 82 -20.54 7.73 -6.00
N ALA A 83 -20.24 6.98 -4.96
CA ALA A 83 -18.95 6.30 -4.82
C ALA A 83 -18.93 5.01 -5.65
N VAL A 84 -17.95 4.90 -6.56
CA VAL A 84 -17.78 3.75 -7.46
C VAL A 84 -16.42 3.11 -7.18
N GLN A 85 -16.47 2.01 -6.43
CA GLN A 85 -15.28 1.24 -6.10
C GLN A 85 -14.67 0.57 -7.33
N GLN A 86 -13.37 0.63 -7.45
CA GLN A 86 -12.57 -0.10 -8.42
C GLN A 86 -11.87 -1.28 -7.73
N PRO A 87 -11.43 -2.32 -8.47
CA PRO A 87 -10.76 -3.47 -7.88
C PRO A 87 -9.51 -3.13 -7.05
N ASP A 88 -8.74 -2.14 -7.50
CA ASP A 88 -7.54 -1.62 -6.84
C ASP A 88 -7.11 -0.27 -7.44
N TYR A 89 -5.96 0.25 -7.00
CA TYR A 89 -5.40 1.50 -7.51
C TYR A 89 -4.97 1.42 -8.98
N ASP A 90 -4.37 0.30 -9.41
CA ASP A 90 -3.93 0.11 -10.80
C ASP A 90 -5.12 0.03 -11.75
N ALA A 91 -6.15 -0.71 -11.38
CA ALA A 91 -7.42 -0.75 -12.11
C ALA A 91 -8.08 0.63 -12.20
N THR A 92 -7.95 1.46 -11.16
CA THR A 92 -8.45 2.85 -11.16
C THR A 92 -7.71 3.68 -12.22
N ILE A 93 -6.37 3.60 -12.27
CA ILE A 93 -5.56 4.29 -13.28
C ILE A 93 -5.84 3.77 -14.69
N GLN A 94 -5.96 2.46 -14.88
CA GLN A 94 -6.27 1.87 -16.19
C GLN A 94 -7.63 2.34 -16.68
N LYS A 95 -8.65 2.31 -15.83
CA LYS A 95 -9.99 2.82 -16.16
C LYS A 95 -9.97 4.31 -16.51
N LEU A 96 -9.22 5.11 -15.70
CA LEU A 96 -9.05 6.53 -16.00
C LEU A 96 -8.42 6.75 -17.38
N ASN A 97 -7.32 6.04 -17.70
CA ASN A 97 -6.64 6.16 -18.99
C ASN A 97 -7.56 5.81 -20.16
N THR A 98 -8.36 4.75 -20.04
CA THR A 98 -9.36 4.37 -21.06
C THR A 98 -10.45 5.44 -21.21
N SER A 99 -10.90 6.00 -20.09
CA SER A 99 -11.96 7.02 -20.06
C SER A 99 -11.49 8.39 -20.56
N LEU A 100 -10.19 8.68 -20.51
CA LEU A 100 -9.63 9.90 -21.12
C LEU A 100 -9.91 10.00 -22.61
N ALA A 101 -9.83 8.88 -23.33
CA ALA A 101 -10.14 8.82 -24.76
C ALA A 101 -11.66 8.92 -25.04
N GLY A 102 -12.50 8.38 -24.16
CA GLY A 102 -13.96 8.35 -24.30
C GLY A 102 -14.71 9.54 -23.70
N GLY A 103 -14.04 10.44 -22.98
CA GLY A 103 -14.66 11.63 -22.36
C GLY A 103 -15.51 11.38 -21.12
N ALA A 104 -15.55 10.14 -20.59
CA ALA A 104 -16.40 9.75 -19.45
C ALA A 104 -15.61 9.70 -18.12
N LEU A 105 -14.97 10.82 -17.74
CA LEU A 105 -14.24 10.93 -16.49
C LEU A 105 -15.19 11.14 -15.29
N PRO A 106 -14.86 10.62 -14.09
CA PRO A 106 -15.58 10.94 -12.87
C PRO A 106 -15.29 12.39 -12.47
N ASN A 107 -16.12 12.98 -11.60
CA ASN A 107 -15.87 14.32 -11.08
C ASN A 107 -14.72 14.33 -10.06
N VAL A 108 -14.61 13.27 -9.26
CA VAL A 108 -13.52 13.04 -8.30
C VAL A 108 -12.93 11.65 -8.53
N VAL A 109 -11.62 11.53 -8.45
CA VAL A 109 -10.94 10.23 -8.51
C VAL A 109 -9.84 10.15 -7.45
N GLN A 110 -9.80 9.03 -6.74
CA GLN A 110 -8.70 8.69 -5.84
C GLN A 110 -7.56 8.08 -6.67
N ILE A 111 -6.43 8.75 -6.71
CA ILE A 111 -5.23 8.28 -7.38
C ILE A 111 -4.11 8.15 -6.35
N TYR A 112 -3.46 6.98 -6.32
CA TYR A 112 -2.33 6.80 -5.42
C TYR A 112 -1.10 7.57 -5.89
N ASP A 113 -0.12 7.68 -5.01
CA ASP A 113 1.05 8.57 -5.10
C ASP A 113 1.72 8.60 -6.47
N ILE A 114 1.99 7.44 -7.05
CA ILE A 114 2.72 7.31 -8.33
C ILE A 114 1.96 7.81 -9.56
N GLY A 115 0.66 8.01 -9.45
CA GLY A 115 -0.15 8.58 -10.54
C GLY A 115 -0.03 10.09 -10.70
N THR A 116 0.67 10.78 -9.77
CA THR A 116 0.71 12.25 -9.70
C THR A 116 1.14 12.90 -11.01
N GLN A 117 2.29 12.53 -11.58
CA GLN A 117 2.77 13.13 -12.82
C GLN A 117 1.83 12.81 -13.99
N ARG A 118 1.34 11.58 -14.06
CA ARG A 118 0.39 11.18 -15.10
C ARG A 118 -0.87 12.03 -15.09
N MET A 119 -1.44 12.28 -13.90
CA MET A 119 -2.62 13.12 -13.74
C MET A 119 -2.39 14.55 -14.22
N ILE A 120 -1.25 15.16 -13.86
CA ILE A 120 -0.86 16.49 -14.29
C ILE A 120 -0.76 16.55 -15.83
N ASP A 121 -0.11 15.57 -16.45
CA ASP A 121 0.12 15.49 -17.89
C ASP A 121 -1.20 15.33 -18.69
N THR A 122 -2.25 14.77 -18.09
CA THR A 122 -3.57 14.68 -18.76
C THR A 122 -4.16 16.03 -19.10
N LYS A 123 -3.83 17.09 -18.35
CA LYS A 123 -4.49 18.42 -18.44
C LYS A 123 -6.01 18.37 -18.24
N LYS A 124 -6.53 17.28 -17.65
CA LYS A 124 -7.96 17.04 -17.38
C LYS A 124 -8.33 17.19 -15.92
N ILE A 125 -7.54 17.94 -15.16
CA ILE A 125 -7.73 18.14 -13.72
C ILE A 125 -7.87 19.64 -13.38
N VAL A 126 -8.49 19.89 -12.25
CA VAL A 126 -8.51 21.22 -11.60
C VAL A 126 -7.55 21.14 -10.42
N PRO A 127 -6.44 21.90 -10.41
CA PRO A 127 -5.55 21.94 -9.27
C PRO A 127 -6.28 22.42 -8.02
N VAL A 128 -6.18 21.69 -6.92
CA VAL A 128 -6.87 22.09 -5.67
C VAL A 128 -6.31 23.41 -5.10
N GLN A 129 -5.06 23.75 -5.43
CA GLN A 129 -4.48 25.05 -5.07
C GLN A 129 -5.35 26.21 -5.58
N ASP A 130 -5.80 26.14 -6.84
CA ASP A 130 -6.62 27.20 -7.45
C ASP A 130 -7.97 27.38 -6.72
N LEU A 131 -8.51 26.28 -6.18
CA LEU A 131 -9.76 26.29 -5.40
C LEU A 131 -9.54 26.79 -3.96
N ILE A 132 -8.42 26.40 -3.33
CA ILE A 132 -8.00 26.91 -2.02
C ILE A 132 -7.81 28.41 -2.06
N ASP A 133 -7.10 28.91 -3.07
CA ASP A 133 -6.83 30.36 -3.24
C ASP A 133 -8.12 31.15 -3.52
N LYS A 134 -9.00 30.62 -4.36
CA LYS A 134 -10.31 31.21 -4.66
C LYS A 134 -11.17 31.35 -3.42
N ASP A 135 -11.23 30.29 -2.60
CA ASP A 135 -12.05 30.25 -1.38
C ASP A 135 -11.32 30.90 -0.17
N LYS A 136 -10.05 31.29 -0.34
CA LYS A 136 -9.18 31.87 0.70
C LYS A 136 -9.07 30.98 1.95
N LEU A 137 -8.89 29.67 1.74
CA LEU A 137 -8.83 28.70 2.81
C LEU A 137 -7.42 28.59 3.39
N ASP A 138 -7.29 28.62 4.70
CA ASP A 138 -6.06 28.32 5.42
C ASP A 138 -5.99 26.82 5.77
N ILE A 139 -5.91 25.96 4.74
CA ILE A 139 -5.79 24.52 4.94
C ILE A 139 -4.34 24.05 4.92
N LEU A 140 -3.46 24.76 4.21
CA LEU A 140 -2.07 24.34 4.01
C LEU A 140 -1.22 24.52 5.26
N SER A 141 -1.48 25.56 6.08
CA SER A 141 -0.75 25.82 7.33
C SER A 141 -0.90 24.69 8.37
N ASP A 142 -2.05 24.00 8.34
CA ASP A 142 -2.39 22.89 9.21
C ASP A 142 -2.08 21.51 8.61
N MET A 143 -1.69 21.45 7.34
CA MET A 143 -1.34 20.17 6.70
C MET A 143 0.02 19.65 7.20
N GLU A 144 0.18 18.33 7.26
CA GLU A 144 1.48 17.70 7.51
C GLU A 144 2.46 18.06 6.39
N PRO A 145 3.60 18.70 6.68
CA PRO A 145 4.46 19.29 5.66
C PRO A 145 4.99 18.29 4.62
N ALA A 146 5.34 17.08 5.05
CA ALA A 146 5.83 16.04 4.13
C ALA A 146 4.72 15.56 3.19
N VAL A 147 3.46 15.51 3.66
CA VAL A 147 2.29 15.16 2.85
C VAL A 147 2.01 16.23 1.80
N ALA A 148 1.94 17.50 2.23
CA ALA A 148 1.76 18.63 1.31
C ALA A 148 2.86 18.65 0.24
N ARG A 149 4.12 18.47 0.64
CA ARG A 149 5.29 18.50 -0.26
C ARG A 149 5.19 17.47 -1.37
N TYR A 150 4.72 16.25 -1.07
CA TYR A 150 4.62 15.21 -2.09
C TYR A 150 3.70 15.64 -3.24
N TYR A 151 2.51 16.18 -2.95
CA TYR A 151 1.50 16.56 -3.95
C TYR A 151 1.67 18.00 -4.49
N THR A 152 2.67 18.75 -4.00
CA THR A 152 3.02 20.08 -4.51
C THR A 152 4.13 19.96 -5.54
N ILE A 153 3.82 20.26 -6.80
CA ILE A 153 4.75 20.24 -7.91
C ILE A 153 4.83 21.65 -8.51
N GLY A 154 6.07 22.15 -8.67
CA GLY A 154 6.27 23.52 -9.17
C GLY A 154 5.58 24.59 -8.33
N GLY A 155 5.49 24.38 -7.01
CA GLY A 155 4.84 25.31 -6.07
C GLY A 155 3.31 25.25 -6.03
N LYS A 156 2.66 24.33 -6.77
CA LYS A 156 1.19 24.18 -6.83
C LYS A 156 0.75 22.84 -6.28
N LEU A 157 -0.21 22.82 -5.35
CA LEU A 157 -0.87 21.61 -4.87
C LEU A 157 -1.92 21.17 -5.90
N TYR A 158 -1.69 20.04 -6.55
CA TYR A 158 -2.56 19.56 -7.64
C TYR A 158 -3.75 18.75 -7.15
N SER A 159 -3.61 17.99 -6.08
CA SER A 159 -4.67 17.15 -5.50
C SER A 159 -4.73 17.30 -3.99
N MET A 160 -5.88 17.03 -3.39
CA MET A 160 -6.03 17.01 -1.95
C MET A 160 -5.54 15.68 -1.39
N PRO A 161 -4.49 15.63 -0.57
CA PRO A 161 -4.12 14.42 0.15
C PRO A 161 -5.33 13.86 0.90
N PHE A 162 -5.44 12.52 0.97
CA PHE A 162 -6.59 11.90 1.66
C PHE A 162 -6.14 10.79 2.60
N ASN A 163 -5.61 9.70 2.07
CA ASN A 163 -5.16 8.55 2.83
C ASN A 163 -3.64 8.42 2.72
N SER A 164 -2.93 9.08 3.63
CA SER A 164 -1.48 9.12 3.65
C SER A 164 -0.90 8.09 4.63
N SER A 165 0.14 7.39 4.19
CA SER A 165 0.82 6.35 4.95
C SER A 165 2.34 6.46 4.87
N ALA A 166 3.03 5.71 5.72
CA ALA A 166 4.47 5.46 5.63
C ALA A 166 4.74 3.97 5.90
N PRO A 167 5.88 3.43 5.47
CA PRO A 167 6.26 2.05 5.74
C PRO A 167 6.64 1.89 7.21
N VAL A 168 6.32 0.72 7.76
CA VAL A 168 6.71 0.32 9.11
C VAL A 168 7.11 -1.15 9.14
N MET A 169 7.90 -1.52 10.13
CA MET A 169 8.07 -2.90 10.54
C MET A 169 7.05 -3.21 11.61
N TYR A 170 6.17 -4.18 11.36
CA TYR A 170 5.29 -4.76 12.36
C TYR A 170 5.97 -5.91 13.06
N PHE A 171 5.66 -6.11 14.33
CA PHE A 171 6.17 -7.22 15.11
C PHE A 171 5.19 -7.68 16.19
N ASN A 172 5.32 -8.93 16.60
CA ASN A 172 4.56 -9.47 17.71
C ASN A 172 5.29 -9.17 19.02
N LYS A 173 4.76 -8.25 19.84
CA LYS A 173 5.34 -7.87 21.16
C LYS A 173 5.52 -9.08 22.09
N ASN A 174 4.60 -10.06 22.05
CA ASN A 174 4.72 -11.27 22.85
C ASN A 174 5.93 -12.11 22.43
N ALA A 175 6.09 -12.34 21.10
CA ALA A 175 7.26 -13.05 20.60
C ALA A 175 8.58 -12.33 20.90
N PHE A 176 8.59 -10.99 20.85
CA PHE A 176 9.77 -10.18 21.21
C PHE A 176 10.14 -10.37 22.67
N LYS A 177 9.18 -10.28 23.61
CA LYS A 177 9.40 -10.52 25.04
C LYS A 177 9.92 -11.93 25.31
N GLU A 178 9.30 -12.96 24.71
CA GLU A 178 9.74 -14.35 24.80
C GLU A 178 11.18 -14.53 24.28
N GLY A 179 11.51 -13.88 23.16
CA GLY A 179 12.86 -13.86 22.58
C GLY A 179 13.85 -12.95 23.32
N GLY A 180 13.47 -12.27 24.40
CA GLY A 180 14.36 -11.33 25.12
C GLY A 180 14.77 -10.14 24.24
N LEU A 181 13.87 -9.66 23.37
CA LEU A 181 14.00 -8.43 22.59
C LEU A 181 13.15 -7.33 23.23
N ASP A 182 13.59 -6.09 23.09
CA ASP A 182 12.85 -4.94 23.58
C ASP A 182 11.65 -4.62 22.68
N PRO A 183 10.39 -4.78 23.15
CA PRO A 183 9.19 -4.48 22.35
C PRO A 183 8.88 -2.99 22.23
N GLU A 184 9.62 -2.13 22.90
CA GLU A 184 9.46 -0.67 22.82
C GLU A 184 10.53 -0.01 21.94
N LYS A 185 11.50 -0.79 21.41
CA LYS A 185 12.50 -0.30 20.47
C LYS A 185 11.86 0.01 19.12
N THR A 186 11.98 1.27 18.69
CA THR A 186 11.35 1.75 17.43
C THR A 186 12.32 1.89 16.26
N VAL A 187 13.63 1.95 16.47
CA VAL A 187 14.63 2.13 15.41
C VAL A 187 15.49 0.88 15.30
N TRP A 188 15.53 0.30 14.10
CA TRP A 188 16.22 -0.96 13.81
C TRP A 188 17.12 -0.82 12.58
N THR A 189 18.30 -1.43 12.64
CA THR A 189 19.15 -1.63 11.46
C THR A 189 18.84 -2.97 10.80
N TYR A 190 19.29 -3.15 9.54
CA TYR A 190 19.16 -4.43 8.83
C TYR A 190 19.81 -5.58 9.62
N ASP A 191 21.02 -5.36 10.16
CA ASP A 191 21.73 -6.39 10.93
C ASP A 191 20.97 -6.78 12.21
N GLU A 192 20.40 -5.81 12.91
CA GLU A 192 19.57 -6.07 14.09
C GLU A 192 18.30 -6.83 13.76
N VAL A 193 17.65 -6.53 12.61
CA VAL A 193 16.46 -7.27 12.17
C VAL A 193 16.83 -8.70 11.77
N ILE A 194 17.96 -8.91 11.09
CA ILE A 194 18.45 -10.25 10.77
C ILE A 194 18.69 -11.05 12.05
N ALA A 195 19.39 -10.48 13.02
CA ALA A 195 19.66 -11.13 14.30
C ALA A 195 18.36 -11.42 15.08
N ALA A 196 17.41 -10.49 15.08
CA ALA A 196 16.10 -10.69 15.69
C ALA A 196 15.31 -11.80 14.98
N ALA A 197 15.31 -11.83 13.64
CA ALA A 197 14.63 -12.85 12.87
C ALA A 197 15.19 -14.26 13.16
N GLN A 198 16.50 -14.41 13.20
CA GLN A 198 17.16 -15.67 13.59
C GLN A 198 16.73 -16.10 14.99
N LYS A 199 16.75 -15.19 15.96
CA LYS A 199 16.39 -15.45 17.36
C LYS A 199 14.92 -15.82 17.54
N LEU A 200 14.02 -15.23 16.74
CA LEU A 200 12.57 -15.45 16.82
C LEU A 200 12.11 -16.67 16.01
N THR A 201 12.98 -17.24 15.19
CA THR A 201 12.65 -18.46 14.42
C THR A 201 12.59 -19.67 15.33
N LYS A 202 11.44 -20.34 15.36
CA LYS A 202 11.23 -21.55 16.17
C LYS A 202 11.10 -22.77 15.25
N LYS A 203 11.67 -23.90 15.70
CA LYS A 203 11.57 -25.21 14.99
C LYS A 203 11.05 -26.25 15.98
N ASP A 204 10.32 -27.23 15.45
CA ASP A 204 9.93 -28.40 16.22
C ASP A 204 11.08 -29.42 16.33
N SER A 205 10.81 -30.53 16.99
CA SER A 205 11.79 -31.62 17.18
C SER A 205 12.25 -32.29 15.89
N SER A 206 11.49 -32.13 14.78
CA SER A 206 11.86 -32.63 13.45
C SER A 206 12.71 -31.63 12.65
N GLY A 207 12.91 -30.41 13.18
CA GLY A 207 13.59 -29.33 12.49
C GLY A 207 12.70 -28.50 11.58
N LYS A 208 11.39 -28.78 11.52
CA LYS A 208 10.42 -27.99 10.75
C LYS A 208 10.19 -26.64 11.42
N VAL A 209 10.23 -25.56 10.65
CA VAL A 209 9.93 -24.22 11.17
C VAL A 209 8.44 -24.12 11.55
N THR A 210 8.19 -23.74 12.80
CA THR A 210 6.86 -23.51 13.39
C THR A 210 6.54 -22.04 13.55
N GLN A 211 7.57 -21.19 13.61
CA GLN A 211 7.47 -19.75 13.57
C GLN A 211 8.68 -19.20 12.82
N TYR A 212 8.44 -18.39 11.80
CA TYR A 212 9.47 -17.59 11.14
C TYR A 212 9.73 -16.30 11.92
N GLY A 213 10.97 -15.86 11.94
CA GLY A 213 11.31 -14.54 12.50
C GLY A 213 10.67 -13.40 11.69
N ALA A 214 10.58 -13.54 10.36
CA ALA A 214 9.90 -12.57 9.52
C ALA A 214 9.10 -13.24 8.38
N GLY A 215 8.09 -12.52 7.88
CA GLY A 215 7.37 -12.86 6.66
C GLY A 215 7.27 -11.62 5.77
N PHE A 216 7.56 -11.73 4.46
CA PHE A 216 7.52 -10.57 3.57
C PHE A 216 7.06 -10.92 2.16
N THR A 217 6.58 -9.90 1.44
CA THR A 217 6.37 -9.92 0.00
C THR A 217 7.41 -9.05 -0.71
N LEU A 218 7.63 -9.29 -1.98
CA LEU A 218 8.49 -8.48 -2.83
C LEU A 218 7.70 -7.26 -3.31
N TYR A 219 7.77 -6.18 -2.54
CA TYR A 219 6.93 -5.00 -2.70
C TYR A 219 7.75 -3.81 -3.23
N SER A 220 7.49 -3.40 -4.47
CA SER A 220 8.21 -2.30 -5.12
C SER A 220 8.08 -0.96 -4.41
N TRP A 221 6.94 -0.70 -3.73
CA TRP A 221 6.79 0.48 -2.91
C TRP A 221 7.76 0.50 -1.72
N LEU A 222 7.99 -0.63 -1.05
CA LEU A 222 9.00 -0.72 0.02
C LEU A 222 10.41 -0.51 -0.55
N PHE A 223 10.69 -1.00 -1.77
CA PHE A 223 11.95 -0.73 -2.45
C PHE A 223 12.20 0.77 -2.64
N GLU A 224 11.19 1.54 -3.05
CA GLU A 224 11.30 3.00 -3.16
C GLU A 224 11.56 3.66 -1.81
N GLN A 225 10.88 3.22 -0.76
CA GLN A 225 11.07 3.69 0.61
C GLN A 225 12.50 3.45 1.08
N GLU A 226 13.05 2.27 0.78
CA GLU A 226 14.39 1.89 1.20
C GLU A 226 15.49 2.65 0.46
N LEU A 227 15.27 3.06 -0.79
CA LEU A 227 16.15 4.02 -1.43
C LEU A 227 16.16 5.36 -0.68
N ALA A 228 14.98 5.85 -0.34
CA ALA A 228 14.84 7.13 0.36
C ALA A 228 15.42 7.10 1.77
N THR A 229 15.25 6.01 2.54
CA THR A 229 15.85 5.86 3.87
C THR A 229 17.38 5.90 3.85
N GLN A 230 17.98 5.51 2.71
CA GLN A 230 19.43 5.54 2.48
C GLN A 230 19.90 6.84 1.81
N GLY A 231 19.01 7.79 1.55
CA GLY A 231 19.35 9.08 0.93
C GLY A 231 19.60 9.01 -0.59
N ALA A 232 19.15 7.94 -1.26
CA ALA A 232 19.37 7.71 -2.67
C ALA A 232 18.21 8.21 -3.54
N LEU A 233 18.53 8.84 -4.66
CA LEU A 233 17.55 9.21 -5.69
C LEU A 233 17.06 7.97 -6.44
N PHE A 234 15.78 7.97 -6.78
CA PHE A 234 15.16 6.98 -7.65
C PHE A 234 15.25 7.38 -9.12
N ALA A 235 15.10 8.69 -9.40
CA ALA A 235 15.14 9.26 -10.75
C ALA A 235 15.98 10.54 -10.82
N SER A 236 16.51 10.82 -11.99
CA SER A 236 17.31 12.01 -12.31
C SER A 236 16.58 12.87 -13.35
N PRO A 237 16.69 14.23 -13.22
CA PRO A 237 17.22 14.96 -12.09
C PRO A 237 16.22 15.01 -10.91
N ASP A 238 16.72 15.15 -9.68
CA ASP A 238 15.99 15.53 -8.46
C ASP A 238 14.68 14.77 -8.21
N ASN A 239 14.61 13.46 -8.53
CA ASN A 239 13.39 12.69 -8.47
C ASN A 239 12.21 13.27 -9.30
N GLY A 240 12.49 14.07 -10.32
CA GLY A 240 11.49 14.72 -11.17
C GLY A 240 10.78 15.92 -10.51
N ARG A 241 11.29 16.41 -9.37
CA ARG A 241 10.63 17.44 -8.57
C ARG A 241 10.71 18.85 -9.15
N ASN A 242 11.87 19.25 -9.63
CA ASN A 242 12.09 20.58 -10.18
C ASN A 242 11.94 20.59 -11.71
N THR A 243 12.41 19.53 -12.33
CA THR A 243 12.29 19.31 -13.77
C THR A 243 11.86 17.87 -14.03
N ARG A 244 11.28 17.61 -15.21
CA ARG A 244 10.83 16.27 -15.58
C ARG A 244 11.96 15.24 -15.47
N ALA A 245 11.69 14.10 -14.85
CA ALA A 245 12.63 12.99 -14.80
C ALA A 245 12.92 12.48 -16.22
N THR A 246 14.19 12.29 -16.52
CA THR A 246 14.68 11.78 -17.82
C THR A 246 15.38 10.45 -17.69
N LYS A 247 15.71 10.00 -16.47
CA LYS A 247 16.39 8.74 -16.24
C LYS A 247 16.02 8.17 -14.87
N LEU A 248 15.70 6.89 -14.83
CA LEU A 248 15.53 6.12 -13.60
C LEU A 248 16.91 5.54 -13.22
N ILE A 249 17.32 5.76 -11.97
CA ILE A 249 18.64 5.42 -11.43
C ILE A 249 18.56 4.59 -10.15
N PHE A 250 17.44 3.90 -9.95
CA PHE A 250 17.18 3.10 -8.76
C PHE A 250 18.07 1.84 -8.63
N ASN A 251 18.80 1.48 -9.68
CA ASN A 251 19.78 0.38 -9.70
C ASN A 251 21.11 0.75 -9.01
N ASN A 252 21.06 1.60 -8.01
CA ASN A 252 22.16 2.07 -7.18
C ASN A 252 22.41 1.17 -5.97
N GLU A 253 23.41 1.52 -5.16
CA GLU A 253 23.81 0.76 -3.98
C GLU A 253 22.66 0.57 -2.98
N ALA A 254 21.82 1.58 -2.79
CA ALA A 254 20.67 1.49 -1.85
C ALA A 254 19.67 0.41 -2.27
N GLY A 255 19.38 0.30 -3.57
CA GLY A 255 18.54 -0.79 -4.08
C GLY A 255 19.19 -2.17 -3.91
N VAL A 256 20.49 -2.27 -4.15
CA VAL A 256 21.26 -3.51 -3.93
C VAL A 256 21.23 -3.92 -2.45
N ASN A 257 21.44 -2.97 -1.53
CA ASN A 257 21.41 -3.24 -0.09
C ASN A 257 20.06 -3.81 0.37
N TRP A 258 18.94 -3.25 -0.11
CA TRP A 258 17.62 -3.77 0.21
C TRP A 258 17.41 -5.21 -0.28
N LEU A 259 17.76 -5.48 -1.53
CA LEU A 259 17.60 -6.83 -2.08
C LEU A 259 18.47 -7.86 -1.33
N ASN A 260 19.70 -7.49 -1.00
CA ASN A 260 20.62 -8.33 -0.24
C ASN A 260 20.12 -8.58 1.19
N PHE A 261 19.51 -7.57 1.84
CA PHE A 261 18.88 -7.73 3.15
C PHE A 261 17.75 -8.78 3.11
N LEU A 262 16.81 -8.67 2.16
CA LEU A 262 15.72 -9.64 2.00
C LEU A 262 16.26 -11.04 1.67
N LYS A 263 17.27 -11.11 0.78
CA LYS A 263 17.91 -12.37 0.40
C LYS A 263 18.57 -13.04 1.59
N LYS A 264 19.26 -12.28 2.43
CA LYS A 264 19.91 -12.81 3.66
C LYS A 264 18.89 -13.40 4.62
N LEU A 265 17.76 -12.72 4.86
CA LEU A 265 16.66 -13.22 5.68
C LEU A 265 16.06 -14.53 5.15
N GLN A 266 15.94 -14.65 3.81
CA GLN A 266 15.43 -15.86 3.18
C GLN A 266 16.44 -17.02 3.22
N ASP A 267 17.72 -16.75 2.90
CA ASP A 267 18.74 -17.78 2.73
C ASP A 267 19.17 -18.42 4.06
N ASP A 268 19.11 -17.67 5.17
CA ASP A 268 19.41 -18.25 6.49
C ASP A 268 18.18 -18.96 7.12
N GLY A 269 17.06 -18.98 6.41
CA GLY A 269 15.84 -19.69 6.82
C GLY A 269 15.08 -18.99 7.95
N SER A 270 15.43 -17.75 8.30
CA SER A 270 14.77 -16.99 9.35
C SER A 270 13.52 -16.24 8.85
N ALA A 271 13.33 -16.13 7.55
CA ALA A 271 12.14 -15.51 6.98
C ALA A 271 11.50 -16.32 5.87
N LYS A 272 10.18 -16.15 5.71
CA LYS A 272 9.38 -16.70 4.63
C LYS A 272 9.02 -15.61 3.62
N SER A 273 9.45 -15.81 2.38
CA SER A 273 8.98 -14.97 1.25
C SER A 273 7.68 -15.53 0.70
N PHE A 274 6.71 -14.64 0.49
CA PHE A 274 5.41 -14.95 -0.14
C PHE A 274 5.38 -14.58 -1.63
N GLY A 275 6.53 -14.22 -2.21
CA GLY A 275 6.63 -13.80 -3.62
C GLY A 275 6.25 -12.33 -3.84
N LYS A 276 5.86 -12.00 -5.08
CA LYS A 276 5.46 -10.62 -5.45
C LYS A 276 4.29 -10.13 -4.60
N ASP A 277 4.33 -8.86 -4.20
CA ASP A 277 3.22 -8.23 -3.49
C ASP A 277 1.98 -8.14 -4.39
N GLY A 278 0.81 -8.27 -3.76
CA GLY A 278 -0.50 -8.19 -4.40
C GLY A 278 -1.35 -9.45 -4.20
N GLY A 279 -2.66 -9.28 -4.23
CA GLY A 279 -3.65 -10.36 -4.19
C GLY A 279 -3.44 -11.40 -3.07
N ALA A 280 -3.38 -12.68 -3.45
CA ALA A 280 -3.24 -13.79 -2.53
C ALA A 280 -1.92 -13.79 -1.75
N ASN A 281 -0.82 -13.29 -2.33
CA ASN A 281 0.47 -13.25 -1.67
C ASN A 281 0.49 -12.27 -0.50
N SER A 282 -0.05 -11.06 -0.68
CA SER A 282 -0.21 -10.08 0.39
C SER A 282 -1.14 -10.59 1.48
N SER A 283 -2.25 -11.22 1.12
CA SER A 283 -3.17 -11.85 2.07
C SER A 283 -2.51 -12.96 2.88
N SER A 284 -1.65 -13.79 2.25
CA SER A 284 -0.91 -14.86 2.91
C SER A 284 0.15 -14.31 3.87
N ARG A 285 0.87 -13.25 3.48
CA ARG A 285 1.79 -12.53 4.38
C ARG A 285 1.06 -12.01 5.61
N ASP A 286 -0.07 -11.33 5.41
CA ASP A 286 -0.86 -10.74 6.49
C ASP A 286 -1.43 -11.82 7.43
N ALA A 287 -1.95 -12.91 6.87
CA ALA A 287 -2.43 -14.06 7.65
C ALA A 287 -1.31 -14.70 8.47
N SER A 288 -0.12 -14.86 7.88
CA SER A 288 1.06 -15.40 8.56
C SER A 288 1.47 -14.54 9.76
N PHE A 289 1.41 -13.21 9.64
CA PHE A 289 1.70 -12.31 10.74
C PHE A 289 0.64 -12.37 11.84
N VAL A 290 -0.65 -12.23 11.50
CA VAL A 290 -1.72 -12.18 12.51
C VAL A 290 -1.97 -13.51 13.20
N SER A 291 -1.59 -14.63 12.59
CA SER A 291 -1.62 -15.96 13.23
C SER A 291 -0.41 -16.23 14.14
N GLY A 292 0.66 -15.44 14.01
CA GLY A 292 1.93 -15.67 14.70
C GLY A 292 2.85 -16.67 14.00
N GLU A 293 2.55 -17.11 12.76
CA GLU A 293 3.48 -17.89 11.94
C GLU A 293 4.73 -17.07 11.58
N ALA A 294 4.60 -15.74 11.42
CA ALA A 294 5.72 -14.81 11.30
C ALA A 294 5.71 -13.82 12.47
N ALA A 295 6.86 -13.65 13.14
CA ALA A 295 7.00 -12.73 14.26
C ALA A 295 7.13 -11.27 13.83
N MET A 296 7.63 -11.00 12.64
CA MET A 296 7.78 -9.66 12.04
C MET A 296 7.26 -9.64 10.60
N THR A 297 6.85 -8.46 10.12
CA THR A 297 6.55 -8.20 8.71
C THR A 297 6.77 -6.73 8.36
N PHE A 298 6.96 -6.42 7.07
CA PHE A 298 7.13 -5.06 6.57
C PHE A 298 5.92 -4.67 5.73
N ASN A 299 5.26 -3.57 6.06
CA ASN A 299 4.08 -3.12 5.34
C ASN A 299 3.81 -1.63 5.58
N SER A 300 2.80 -1.10 4.88
CA SER A 300 2.23 0.21 5.15
C SER A 300 1.55 0.28 6.52
N ILE A 301 1.63 1.42 7.20
CA ILE A 301 0.86 1.68 8.44
C ILE A 301 -0.66 1.56 8.20
N ALA A 302 -1.13 1.67 6.97
CA ALA A 302 -2.53 1.45 6.60
C ALA A 302 -3.10 0.10 7.03
N ALA A 303 -2.25 -0.92 7.20
CA ALA A 303 -2.65 -2.25 7.67
C ALA A 303 -2.90 -2.34 9.18
N LEU A 304 -2.49 -1.33 9.97
CA LEU A 304 -2.40 -1.43 11.42
C LEU A 304 -3.74 -1.81 12.07
N ARG A 305 -4.83 -1.10 11.74
CA ARG A 305 -6.15 -1.38 12.33
C ARG A 305 -6.62 -2.79 11.98
N GLY A 306 -6.41 -3.19 10.73
CA GLY A 306 -6.70 -4.54 10.26
C GLY A 306 -5.93 -5.60 11.03
N TYR A 307 -4.63 -5.44 11.21
CA TYR A 307 -3.81 -6.37 11.96
C TYR A 307 -4.22 -6.48 13.44
N ILE A 308 -4.48 -5.35 14.11
CA ILE A 308 -4.96 -5.36 15.50
C ILE A 308 -6.29 -6.13 15.59
N SER A 309 -7.26 -5.82 14.73
CA SER A 309 -8.57 -6.46 14.76
C SER A 309 -8.50 -7.95 14.44
N SER A 310 -7.73 -8.34 13.41
CA SER A 310 -7.57 -9.73 13.02
C SER A 310 -6.82 -10.55 14.06
N ALA A 311 -5.77 -9.99 14.68
CA ALA A 311 -5.04 -10.66 15.75
C ALA A 311 -5.92 -10.90 16.98
N GLN A 312 -6.79 -9.95 17.34
CA GLN A 312 -7.75 -10.11 18.43
C GLN A 312 -8.78 -11.21 18.11
N GLN A 313 -9.31 -11.24 16.89
CA GLN A 313 -10.24 -12.28 16.43
C GLN A 313 -9.59 -13.68 16.38
N ALA A 314 -8.29 -13.75 16.10
CA ALA A 314 -7.49 -14.99 16.11
C ALA A 314 -7.10 -15.45 17.53
N GLY A 315 -7.71 -14.91 18.57
CA GLY A 315 -7.50 -15.32 19.98
C GLY A 315 -6.36 -14.56 20.69
N GLY A 316 -5.88 -13.44 20.13
CA GLY A 316 -4.97 -12.50 20.83
C GLY A 316 -3.54 -13.01 21.06
N LYS A 317 -3.11 -14.06 20.33
CA LYS A 317 -1.73 -14.58 20.42
C LYS A 317 -0.69 -13.55 19.97
N VAL A 318 -1.06 -12.68 19.05
CA VAL A 318 -0.23 -11.62 18.52
C VAL A 318 -0.65 -10.30 19.16
N ASP A 319 0.27 -9.70 19.93
CA ASP A 319 0.16 -8.30 20.36
C ASP A 319 0.94 -7.45 19.36
N VAL A 320 0.20 -6.67 18.56
CA VAL A 320 0.73 -5.97 17.39
C VAL A 320 1.53 -4.74 17.82
N GLY A 321 2.83 -4.78 17.61
CA GLY A 321 3.75 -3.65 17.70
C GLY A 321 4.05 -3.07 16.31
N ALA A 322 4.54 -1.84 16.29
CA ALA A 322 5.10 -1.20 15.10
C ALA A 322 6.42 -0.50 15.44
N ALA A 323 7.34 -0.49 14.49
CA ALA A 323 8.61 0.22 14.55
C ALA A 323 8.87 0.92 13.21
N TYR A 324 9.82 1.83 13.17
CA TYR A 324 10.28 2.43 11.91
C TYR A 324 10.73 1.33 10.95
N ILE A 325 10.57 1.58 9.66
CA ILE A 325 11.13 0.66 8.66
C ILE A 325 12.65 0.55 8.87
N PRO A 326 13.24 -0.67 8.92
CA PRO A 326 14.67 -0.83 9.17
C PRO A 326 15.50 -0.25 8.03
N ARG A 327 16.73 0.17 8.33
CA ARG A 327 17.65 0.75 7.36
C ARG A 327 19.09 0.33 7.66
N PRO A 328 20.02 0.44 6.70
CA PRO A 328 21.43 0.17 6.97
C PRO A 328 21.99 1.06 8.09
N PRO A 329 22.99 0.59 8.84
CA PRO A 329 23.68 1.42 9.83
C PRO A 329 24.22 2.72 9.19
N GLY A 330 23.99 3.86 9.87
CA GLY A 330 24.48 5.16 9.41
C GLY A 330 23.72 5.79 8.26
N ALA A 331 22.64 5.17 7.76
CA ALA A 331 21.78 5.75 6.73
C ALA A 331 21.17 7.09 7.19
N LYS A 332 21.27 8.13 6.34
CA LYS A 332 20.89 9.51 6.67
C LYS A 332 19.64 10.00 5.95
N GLY A 333 18.98 9.14 5.18
CA GLY A 333 17.73 9.49 4.52
C GLY A 333 16.51 9.40 5.45
N GLY A 334 15.34 9.36 4.86
CA GLY A 334 14.08 9.22 5.58
C GLY A 334 13.01 8.63 4.67
N VAL A 335 11.82 8.41 5.22
CA VAL A 335 10.70 7.85 4.46
C VAL A 335 10.02 8.89 3.59
N ILE A 336 9.40 8.43 2.52
CA ILE A 336 8.47 9.21 1.71
C ILE A 336 7.04 8.82 2.08
N ILE A 337 6.07 9.67 1.76
CA ILE A 337 4.66 9.31 1.94
C ILE A 337 4.27 8.23 0.92
N GLY A 338 3.29 7.43 1.29
CA GLY A 338 2.52 6.59 0.38
C GLY A 338 1.04 6.90 0.50
N GLY A 339 0.22 6.12 -0.20
CA GLY A 339 -1.22 6.26 -0.18
C GLY A 339 -1.76 7.04 -1.37
N ALA A 340 -2.85 7.81 -1.18
CA ALA A 340 -3.54 8.43 -2.30
C ALA A 340 -4.08 9.81 -1.96
N SER A 341 -4.41 10.54 -3.02
CA SER A 341 -5.05 11.87 -2.97
C SER A 341 -6.30 11.89 -3.83
N LEU A 342 -7.17 12.87 -3.57
CA LEU A 342 -8.39 13.13 -4.31
C LEU A 342 -8.12 14.18 -5.40
N TRP A 343 -8.37 13.80 -6.63
CA TRP A 343 -8.21 14.62 -7.82
C TRP A 343 -9.56 15.05 -8.34
N ILE A 344 -9.74 16.34 -8.58
CA ILE A 344 -10.94 16.90 -9.22
C ILE A 344 -10.66 16.99 -10.72
N THR A 345 -11.51 16.36 -11.54
CA THR A 345 -11.40 16.49 -12.99
C THR A 345 -12.07 17.76 -13.48
N ASN A 346 -11.65 18.29 -14.62
CA ASN A 346 -12.28 19.46 -15.24
C ASN A 346 -13.49 19.10 -16.11
N THR A 347 -14.19 18.01 -15.77
CA THR A 347 -15.37 17.51 -16.49
C THR A 347 -16.65 17.69 -15.68
N GLY A 348 -17.79 17.58 -16.35
CA GLY A 348 -19.10 17.79 -15.73
C GLY A 348 -19.54 19.24 -15.75
N THR A 349 -20.72 19.51 -15.15
CA THR A 349 -21.30 20.84 -15.04
C THR A 349 -20.60 21.67 -13.96
N PRO A 350 -20.71 23.02 -13.98
CA PRO A 350 -20.19 23.86 -12.90
C PRO A 350 -20.70 23.45 -11.52
N GLN A 351 -21.95 23.01 -11.42
CA GLN A 351 -22.54 22.54 -10.14
C GLN A 351 -21.89 21.23 -9.68
N GLN A 352 -21.60 20.29 -10.60
CA GLN A 352 -20.89 19.05 -10.27
C GLN A 352 -19.46 19.34 -9.81
N GLN A 353 -18.77 20.29 -10.44
CA GLN A 353 -17.43 20.70 -10.01
C GLN A 353 -17.46 21.36 -8.62
N ALA A 354 -18.49 22.19 -8.35
CA ALA A 354 -18.68 22.76 -7.01
C ALA A 354 -18.92 21.67 -5.96
N GLY A 355 -19.75 20.66 -6.27
CA GLY A 355 -19.99 19.51 -5.40
C GLY A 355 -18.75 18.64 -5.21
N ALA A 356 -17.95 18.44 -6.24
CA ALA A 356 -16.67 17.73 -6.15
C ALA A 356 -15.71 18.43 -5.17
N TRP A 357 -15.59 19.75 -5.28
CA TRP A 357 -14.77 20.54 -4.36
C TRP A 357 -15.32 20.52 -2.93
N ASP A 358 -16.62 20.62 -2.76
CA ASP A 358 -17.28 20.57 -1.45
C ASP A 358 -17.01 19.23 -0.73
N PHE A 359 -17.13 18.10 -1.45
CA PHE A 359 -16.77 16.80 -0.92
C PHE A 359 -15.28 16.68 -0.58
N VAL A 360 -14.39 17.18 -1.42
CA VAL A 360 -12.94 17.12 -1.18
C VAL A 360 -12.57 17.96 0.06
N LYS A 361 -13.18 19.13 0.24
CA LYS A 361 -13.04 19.93 1.48
C LYS A 361 -13.51 19.15 2.71
N PHE A 362 -14.69 18.52 2.62
CA PHE A 362 -15.24 17.69 3.71
C PHE A 362 -14.30 16.56 4.10
N ALA A 363 -13.79 15.80 3.11
CA ALA A 363 -12.87 14.70 3.35
C ALA A 363 -11.56 15.14 4.03
N ALA A 364 -11.15 16.37 3.85
CA ALA A 364 -9.96 16.97 4.47
C ALA A 364 -10.24 17.63 5.84
N GLN A 365 -11.48 17.65 6.35
CA GLN A 365 -11.78 18.21 7.67
C GLN A 365 -11.09 17.43 8.79
N PRO A 366 -10.58 18.09 9.84
CA PRO A 366 -9.91 17.42 10.96
C PRO A 366 -10.72 16.27 11.58
N ALA A 367 -12.03 16.46 11.78
CA ALA A 367 -12.90 15.41 12.34
C ALA A 367 -13.02 14.18 11.40
N ILE A 368 -13.07 14.41 10.08
CA ILE A 368 -13.13 13.31 9.10
C ILE A 368 -11.79 12.61 8.99
N GLN A 369 -10.67 13.34 9.08
CA GLN A 369 -9.34 12.77 9.08
C GLN A 369 -9.05 11.98 10.38
N ALA A 370 -9.55 12.44 11.54
CA ALA A 370 -9.50 11.69 12.77
C ALA A 370 -10.30 10.37 12.68
N PHE A 371 -11.54 10.44 12.20
CA PHE A 371 -12.36 9.26 11.93
C PHE A 371 -11.66 8.28 10.97
N TRP A 372 -11.14 8.79 9.84
CA TRP A 372 -10.40 7.99 8.86
C TRP A 372 -9.21 7.25 9.50
N SER A 373 -8.36 7.98 10.21
CA SER A 373 -7.19 7.44 10.86
C SER A 373 -7.53 6.36 11.89
N SER A 374 -8.47 6.64 12.78
CA SER A 374 -8.88 5.74 13.86
C SER A 374 -9.45 4.41 13.36
N ASN A 375 -10.05 4.42 12.17
CA ASN A 375 -10.69 3.24 11.57
C ASN A 375 -9.83 2.51 10.53
N THR A 376 -8.63 3.02 10.20
CA THR A 376 -7.75 2.41 9.20
C THR A 376 -6.35 2.13 9.73
N GLY A 377 -5.57 3.11 10.02
CA GLY A 377 -4.14 3.09 10.35
C GLY A 377 -3.38 4.15 9.57
N TYR A 378 -3.95 4.68 8.48
CA TYR A 378 -3.43 5.88 7.85
C TYR A 378 -3.34 7.00 8.87
N TYR A 379 -2.31 7.82 8.83
CA TYR A 379 -2.24 9.00 9.70
C TYR A 379 -3.03 10.17 9.10
N PRO A 380 -3.56 11.08 9.93
CA PRO A 380 -4.25 12.27 9.45
C PRO A 380 -3.35 13.16 8.59
N ILE A 381 -3.90 13.74 7.54
CA ILE A 381 -3.18 14.74 6.73
C ILE A 381 -3.17 16.13 7.39
N ARG A 382 -4.01 16.35 8.39
CA ARG A 382 -4.18 17.62 9.12
C ARG A 382 -3.67 17.50 10.55
N LYS A 383 -2.84 18.44 11.00
CA LYS A 383 -2.33 18.47 12.38
C LYS A 383 -3.46 18.61 13.40
N ALA A 384 -4.46 19.43 13.14
CA ALA A 384 -5.62 19.61 14.02
C ALA A 384 -6.47 18.33 14.21
N ALA A 385 -6.34 17.32 13.35
CA ALA A 385 -7.03 16.06 13.53
C ALA A 385 -6.53 15.27 14.76
N TYR A 386 -5.28 15.50 15.19
CA TYR A 386 -4.73 14.88 16.38
C TYR A 386 -5.36 15.41 17.68
N ASP A 387 -5.99 16.58 17.66
CA ASP A 387 -6.68 17.20 18.80
C ASP A 387 -8.15 16.75 18.90
N VAL A 388 -8.67 16.03 17.90
CA VAL A 388 -10.02 15.47 17.91
C VAL A 388 -10.10 14.33 18.92
N GLN A 389 -11.14 14.30 19.75
CA GLN A 389 -11.32 13.34 20.83
C GLN A 389 -11.18 11.89 20.35
N GLU A 390 -11.82 11.52 19.23
CA GLU A 390 -11.74 10.16 18.65
C GLU A 390 -10.29 9.74 18.37
N MET A 391 -9.47 10.67 17.86
CA MET A 391 -8.06 10.41 17.60
C MET A 391 -7.26 10.29 18.88
N GLN A 392 -7.51 11.13 19.88
CA GLN A 392 -6.85 11.08 21.19
C GLN A 392 -7.13 9.74 21.91
N GLU A 393 -8.39 9.28 21.87
CA GLU A 393 -8.78 7.98 22.43
C GLU A 393 -8.07 6.82 21.69
N THR A 394 -7.99 6.92 20.35
CA THR A 394 -7.27 5.93 19.52
C THR A 394 -5.78 5.89 19.87
N LEU A 395 -5.13 7.03 19.99
CA LEU A 395 -3.70 7.12 20.31
C LEU A 395 -3.37 6.68 21.74
N THR A 396 -4.33 6.83 22.67
CA THR A 396 -4.20 6.34 24.04
C THR A 396 -4.31 4.83 24.09
N LYS A 397 -5.28 4.26 23.38
CA LYS A 397 -5.52 2.82 23.35
C LYS A 397 -4.50 2.05 22.52
N TYR A 398 -4.03 2.66 21.43
CA TYR A 398 -3.15 2.05 20.44
C TYR A 398 -1.98 3.01 20.12
N PRO A 399 -1.00 3.16 20.99
CA PRO A 399 0.10 4.12 20.82
C PRO A 399 0.92 3.89 19.55
N GLN A 400 0.95 2.68 19.01
CA GLN A 400 1.63 2.35 17.76
C GLN A 400 1.10 3.11 16.51
N PHE A 401 -0.07 3.74 16.59
CA PHE A 401 -0.56 4.65 15.54
C PHE A 401 0.33 5.89 15.36
N ARG A 402 1.15 6.25 16.37
CA ARG A 402 2.09 7.37 16.30
C ARG A 402 3.34 7.06 15.48
N VAL A 403 3.71 5.79 15.38
CA VAL A 403 5.03 5.38 14.86
C VAL A 403 5.29 5.91 13.45
N ALA A 404 4.33 5.76 12.54
CA ALA A 404 4.52 6.19 11.16
C ALA A 404 4.62 7.71 11.01
N ILE A 405 3.80 8.48 11.74
CA ILE A 405 3.85 9.94 11.67
C ILE A 405 5.09 10.51 12.36
N GLU A 406 5.53 9.89 13.44
CA GLU A 406 6.77 10.28 14.13
C GLU A 406 7.98 10.02 13.23
N GLN A 407 8.02 8.85 12.55
CA GLN A 407 9.03 8.54 11.54
C GLN A 407 9.03 9.58 10.40
N LEU A 408 7.85 9.95 9.90
CA LEU A 408 7.72 10.94 8.83
C LEU A 408 8.17 12.33 9.28
N ARG A 409 7.79 12.75 10.49
CA ARG A 409 8.19 14.05 11.06
C ARG A 409 9.69 14.13 11.37
N ALA A 410 10.32 12.98 11.70
CA ALA A 410 11.77 12.88 11.89
C ALA A 410 12.54 12.85 10.56
N THR A 411 11.86 12.85 9.42
CA THR A 411 12.47 12.82 8.08
C THR A 411 12.83 14.22 7.63
N GLU A 412 14.13 14.46 7.36
CA GLU A 412 14.61 15.75 6.85
C GLU A 412 14.11 16.01 5.42
N PRO A 413 13.64 17.22 5.12
CA PRO A 413 13.19 17.62 3.79
C PRO A 413 14.34 17.61 2.76
N SER A 414 14.14 16.88 1.67
CA SER A 414 15.08 16.83 0.54
C SER A 414 14.34 16.40 -0.74
N PRO A 415 14.95 16.50 -1.94
CA PRO A 415 14.39 15.91 -3.15
C PRO A 415 14.14 14.40 -3.02
N VAL A 416 14.99 13.69 -2.26
CA VAL A 416 14.85 12.25 -1.99
C VAL A 416 13.57 11.98 -1.19
N THR A 417 13.42 12.68 -0.06
CA THR A 417 12.29 12.47 0.89
C THR A 417 11.00 13.16 0.46
N ALA A 418 11.05 14.04 -0.56
CA ALA A 418 9.87 14.53 -1.25
C ALA A 418 9.21 13.45 -2.12
N GLY A 419 9.91 12.35 -2.40
CA GLY A 419 9.45 11.25 -3.25
C GLY A 419 9.66 11.55 -4.74
N THR A 420 9.49 10.54 -5.57
CA THR A 420 9.73 10.62 -7.01
C THR A 420 8.45 10.91 -7.78
N VAL A 421 8.54 11.69 -8.85
CA VAL A 421 7.42 11.96 -9.77
C VAL A 421 7.86 11.79 -11.22
N PHE A 422 7.18 10.87 -11.95
CA PHE A 422 7.33 10.66 -13.38
C PHE A 422 6.12 9.90 -13.95
N GLY A 423 5.96 9.90 -15.27
CA GLY A 423 4.70 9.46 -15.90
C GLY A 423 4.54 7.95 -16.08
N THR A 424 5.59 7.15 -15.92
CA THR A 424 5.61 5.70 -16.18
C THR A 424 5.91 4.88 -14.92
N PHE A 425 5.37 5.28 -13.80
CA PHE A 425 5.70 4.68 -12.51
C PHE A 425 5.23 3.21 -12.38
N THR A 426 4.00 2.91 -12.84
CA THR A 426 3.45 1.53 -12.78
C THR A 426 4.36 0.53 -13.51
N PRO A 427 4.74 0.71 -14.79
CA PRO A 427 5.67 -0.22 -15.43
C PRO A 427 7.07 -0.28 -14.77
N ALA A 428 7.54 0.80 -14.13
CA ALA A 428 8.78 0.75 -13.36
C ALA A 428 8.66 -0.13 -12.11
N ARG A 429 7.54 -0.04 -11.37
CA ARG A 429 7.23 -0.93 -10.24
C ARG A 429 7.15 -2.40 -10.65
N ASP A 430 6.50 -2.69 -11.78
CA ASP A 430 6.42 -4.04 -12.34
C ASP A 430 7.80 -4.62 -12.67
N ALA A 431 8.66 -3.81 -13.30
CA ALA A 431 10.03 -4.21 -13.63
C ALA A 431 10.86 -4.48 -12.35
N ILE A 432 10.72 -3.64 -11.32
CA ILE A 432 11.39 -3.80 -10.02
C ILE A 432 10.91 -5.10 -9.34
N GLN A 433 9.60 -5.35 -9.26
CA GLN A 433 9.08 -6.58 -8.65
C GLN A 433 9.55 -7.83 -9.39
N ALA A 434 9.61 -7.78 -10.73
CA ALA A 434 10.14 -8.88 -11.53
C ALA A 434 11.63 -9.11 -11.26
N ALA A 435 12.42 -8.06 -11.15
CA ALA A 435 13.84 -8.14 -10.82
C ALA A 435 14.07 -8.71 -9.40
N MET A 436 13.30 -8.25 -8.42
CA MET A 436 13.33 -8.80 -7.06
C MET A 436 13.07 -10.30 -7.08
N GLU A 437 12.00 -10.75 -7.77
CA GLU A 437 11.67 -12.17 -7.85
C GLU A 437 12.77 -13.00 -8.54
N GLN A 438 13.33 -12.50 -9.65
CA GLN A 438 14.41 -13.19 -10.37
C GLN A 438 15.67 -13.33 -9.51
N PHE A 439 16.02 -12.32 -8.72
CA PHE A 439 17.12 -12.39 -7.78
C PHE A 439 16.83 -13.33 -6.62
N MET A 440 15.66 -13.20 -5.98
CA MET A 440 15.27 -14.02 -4.83
C MET A 440 15.16 -15.51 -5.16
N THR A 441 14.77 -15.86 -6.39
CA THR A 441 14.70 -17.25 -6.88
C THR A 441 16.01 -17.76 -7.47
N GLY A 442 17.07 -16.96 -7.53
CA GLY A 442 18.37 -17.34 -8.08
C GLY A 442 18.43 -17.40 -9.60
N LYS A 443 17.39 -16.94 -10.32
CA LYS A 443 17.41 -16.82 -11.80
C LYS A 443 18.45 -15.80 -12.27
N ILE A 444 18.67 -14.76 -11.49
CA ILE A 444 19.75 -13.79 -11.68
C ILE A 444 20.64 -13.81 -10.43
N ALA A 445 21.94 -14.01 -10.62
CA ALA A 445 22.87 -14.26 -9.53
C ALA A 445 23.17 -13.05 -8.64
N SER A 446 22.99 -11.83 -9.11
CA SER A 446 23.26 -10.64 -8.31
C SER A 446 22.12 -9.63 -8.32
N ALA A 447 21.90 -8.97 -7.18
CA ALA A 447 20.95 -7.88 -7.03
C ALA A 447 21.20 -6.75 -8.05
N LYS A 448 22.48 -6.38 -8.25
CA LYS A 448 22.86 -5.34 -9.19
C LYS A 448 22.44 -5.68 -10.62
N ALA A 449 22.72 -6.90 -11.10
CA ALA A 449 22.35 -7.32 -12.46
C ALA A 449 20.82 -7.34 -12.65
N ALA A 450 20.07 -7.79 -11.64
CA ALA A 450 18.60 -7.79 -11.68
C ALA A 450 18.06 -6.35 -11.77
N LEU A 451 18.58 -5.44 -10.95
CA LEU A 451 18.17 -4.04 -10.95
C LEU A 451 18.62 -3.30 -12.22
N ASP A 452 19.77 -3.64 -12.82
CA ASP A 452 20.22 -3.07 -14.10
C ASP A 452 19.24 -3.43 -15.23
N GLN A 453 18.81 -4.69 -15.27
CA GLN A 453 17.81 -5.12 -16.24
C GLN A 453 16.49 -4.38 -16.07
N ALA A 454 16.01 -4.24 -14.83
CA ALA A 454 14.78 -3.51 -14.54
C ALA A 454 14.90 -2.01 -14.89
N ALA A 455 16.03 -1.39 -14.58
CA ALA A 455 16.26 0.01 -14.90
C ALA A 455 16.29 0.27 -16.40
N ASN A 456 16.90 -0.61 -17.20
CA ASN A 456 16.88 -0.49 -18.66
C ASN A 456 15.45 -0.56 -19.19
N GLN A 457 14.65 -1.57 -18.80
CA GLN A 457 13.25 -1.73 -19.22
C GLN A 457 12.40 -0.52 -18.82
N ALA A 458 12.58 -0.02 -17.60
CA ALA A 458 11.83 1.12 -17.10
C ALA A 458 12.22 2.44 -17.78
N ASN A 459 13.52 2.62 -18.14
CA ASN A 459 13.99 3.77 -18.88
C ASN A 459 13.46 3.80 -20.31
N ASP A 460 13.42 2.65 -21.02
CA ASP A 460 12.80 2.57 -22.34
C ASP A 460 11.36 3.08 -22.32
N LYS A 461 10.59 2.71 -21.30
CA LYS A 461 9.20 3.17 -21.09
C LYS A 461 9.12 4.66 -20.75
N LEU A 462 10.07 5.19 -19.99
CA LEU A 462 10.13 6.61 -19.64
C LEU A 462 10.45 7.45 -20.88
N ASP A 463 11.38 7.02 -21.71
CA ASP A 463 11.75 7.70 -22.94
C ASP A 463 10.59 7.70 -23.97
N GLU A 464 9.94 6.55 -24.14
CA GLU A 464 8.72 6.44 -24.95
C GLU A 464 7.67 7.45 -24.50
N TYR A 465 7.34 7.46 -23.19
CA TYR A 465 6.36 8.36 -22.62
C TYR A 465 6.74 9.84 -22.78
N ASN A 466 7.96 10.21 -22.42
CA ASN A 466 8.42 11.59 -22.51
C ASN A 466 8.40 12.11 -23.97
N SER A 467 8.61 11.23 -24.97
CA SER A 467 8.55 11.61 -26.38
C SER A 467 7.14 12.00 -26.85
N THR A 468 6.08 11.46 -26.19
CA THR A 468 4.69 11.78 -26.52
C THR A 468 4.22 13.16 -26.01
N LEU A 469 5.00 13.79 -25.17
CA LEU A 469 4.63 15.05 -24.50
C LEU A 469 5.27 16.30 -25.15
N LYS A 470 5.96 16.11 -26.26
CA LYS A 470 6.65 17.19 -27.03
C LYS A 470 5.67 17.98 -27.90
#